data_87484b908e88c82d0017238cc7bb7b7a
#
_entry.id   87484b908e88c82d0017238cc7bb7b7a
#
_cell.length_a   1.000
_cell.length_b   1.000
_cell.length_c   1.000
_cell.angle_alpha   90.00
_cell.angle_beta   90.00
_cell.angle_gamma   90.00
#
_symmetry.space_group_name_H-M   'P 1'
#
loop_
_entity.id
_entity.type
_entity.pdbx_description
1 polymer ?
#
loop_
_entity_poly.entity_id
_entity_poly.type
_entity_poly.pdbx_seq_one_letter_code
_entity_poly.pdbx_strand_id
1 'polypeptide(L)' 'MENDKYASLKAEVQEIIDFIAAKNAKDANNKLVDVSEQLDDLLDTSDDDEDLVELSKYQVLLNQLYQKIVALNGQA' A
#
# COMPACT_ATOMS: atom_id res chain seq x y z
N MET A 1 -5.97 20.36 13.46
CA MET A 1 -5.83 19.38 13.15
C MET A 1 -5.96 19.05 11.84
N GLU A 2 -5.30 18.30 11.30
CA GLU A 2 -5.28 18.01 10.09
C GLU A 2 -6.04 16.93 9.75
N ASN A 3 -6.78 16.94 8.87
CA ASN A 3 -7.59 15.97 8.44
C ASN A 3 -6.90 15.30 7.36
N ASP A 4 -6.10 14.37 7.61
CA ASP A 4 -5.36 13.66 6.61
C ASP A 4 -6.22 12.55 6.06
N LYS A 5 -6.74 12.72 4.87
CA LYS A 5 -7.62 11.72 4.29
C LYS A 5 -6.87 10.45 3.89
N TYR A 6 -5.56 10.50 3.92
CA TYR A 6 -4.77 9.31 3.62
C TYR A 6 -4.18 8.67 4.88
N ALA A 7 -4.62 9.09 6.06
CA ALA A 7 -4.07 8.56 7.31
C ALA A 7 -4.25 7.06 7.44
N SER A 8 -5.42 6.55 7.06
CA SER A 8 -5.66 5.11 7.10
C SER A 8 -4.77 4.38 6.13
N LEU A 9 -4.61 4.94 4.92
CA LEU A 9 -3.79 4.34 3.90
C LEU A 9 -2.34 4.29 4.36
N LYS A 10 -1.86 5.36 4.97
CA LYS A 10 -0.50 5.40 5.49
C LYS A 10 -0.28 4.35 6.56
N ALA A 11 -1.24 4.22 7.46
CA ALA A 11 -1.14 3.24 8.54
C ALA A 11 -1.10 1.81 7.99
N GLU A 12 -1.90 1.54 6.98
CA GLU A 12 -1.94 0.21 6.39
C GLU A 12 -0.67 -0.10 5.62
N VAL A 13 -0.11 0.90 4.94
CA VAL A 13 1.15 0.72 4.26
C VAL A 13 2.25 0.39 5.29
N GLN A 14 2.21 1.08 6.43
CA GLN A 14 3.18 0.81 7.48
C GLN A 14 3.04 -0.62 8.00
N GLU A 15 1.83 -1.13 8.10
CA GLU A 15 1.61 -2.52 8.52
C GLU A 15 2.23 -3.50 7.53
N ILE A 16 2.12 -3.22 6.24
CA ILE A 16 2.73 -4.07 5.23
C ILE A 16 4.26 -4.08 5.43
N ILE A 17 4.83 -2.93 5.67
CA ILE A 17 6.27 -2.82 5.89
C ILE A 17 6.67 -3.63 7.12
N ASP A 18 5.88 -3.54 8.18
CA ASP A 18 6.15 -4.28 9.42
C ASP A 18 6.07 -5.78 9.17
N PHE A 19 5.11 -6.25 8.39
CA PHE A 19 5.01 -7.67 8.06
C PHE A 19 6.22 -8.13 7.25
N ILE A 20 6.67 -7.30 6.31
CA ILE A 20 7.84 -7.63 5.51
C ILE A 20 9.08 -7.72 6.41
N ALA A 21 9.21 -6.78 7.34
CA ALA A 21 10.34 -6.77 8.27
C ALA A 21 10.33 -8.02 9.15
N ALA A 22 9.15 -8.52 9.48
CA ALA A 22 9.00 -9.75 10.25
C ALA A 22 9.09 -11.00 9.39
N LYS A 23 9.30 -10.83 8.09
CA LYS A 23 9.37 -11.91 7.11
C LYS A 23 8.06 -12.69 7.03
N ASN A 24 6.95 -12.00 7.25
CA ASN A 24 5.63 -12.59 7.20
C ASN A 24 5.01 -12.28 5.85
N ALA A 25 5.45 -13.00 4.83
CA ALA A 25 5.05 -12.73 3.45
C ALA A 25 3.55 -12.91 3.24
N LYS A 26 2.96 -13.89 3.91
CA LYS A 26 1.55 -14.17 3.73
C LYS A 26 0.68 -13.02 4.17
N ASP A 27 0.90 -12.53 5.39
CA ASP A 27 0.11 -11.43 5.92
C ASP A 27 0.41 -10.13 5.18
N ALA A 28 1.68 -9.93 4.80
CA ALA A 28 2.05 -8.77 4.02
C ALA A 28 1.30 -8.75 2.71
N ASN A 29 1.22 -9.88 2.04
CA ASN A 29 0.52 -9.98 0.75
C ASN A 29 -0.97 -9.73 0.91
N ASN A 30 -1.58 -10.30 1.95
CA ASN A 30 -3.00 -10.10 2.21
C ASN A 30 -3.32 -8.63 2.44
N LYS A 31 -2.50 -7.97 3.23
CA LYS A 31 -2.69 -6.56 3.50
C LYS A 31 -2.46 -5.71 2.25
N LEU A 32 -1.46 -6.09 1.46
CA LEU A 32 -1.17 -5.37 0.22
C LEU A 32 -2.36 -5.41 -0.73
N VAL A 33 -3.01 -6.55 -0.85
CA VAL A 33 -4.17 -6.70 -1.72
C VAL A 33 -5.29 -5.77 -1.23
N ASP A 34 -5.55 -5.74 0.07
CA ASP A 34 -6.56 -4.87 0.63
C ASP A 34 -6.27 -3.42 0.35
N VAL A 35 -5.04 -3.00 0.56
CA VAL A 35 -4.65 -1.61 0.36
C VAL A 35 -4.71 -1.25 -1.13
N SER A 36 -4.33 -2.17 -1.99
CA SER A 36 -4.40 -1.95 -3.44
C SER A 36 -5.82 -1.71 -3.89
N GLU A 37 -6.76 -2.45 -3.33
CA GLU A 37 -8.17 -2.29 -3.68
C GLU A 37 -8.69 -0.95 -3.19
N GLN A 38 -8.31 -0.54 -2.00
CA GLN A 38 -8.71 0.76 -1.47
C GLN A 38 -8.13 1.87 -2.34
N LEU A 39 -6.89 1.71 -2.78
CA LEU A 39 -6.25 2.71 -3.62
C LEU A 39 -6.95 2.83 -4.96
N ASP A 40 -7.32 1.71 -5.55
CA ASP A 40 -8.04 1.71 -6.81
C ASP A 40 -9.37 2.43 -6.69
N ASP A 41 -10.09 2.23 -5.59
CA ASP A 41 -11.35 2.91 -5.35
C ASP A 41 -11.13 4.41 -5.22
N LEU A 42 -10.08 4.81 -4.53
CA LEU A 42 -9.78 6.22 -4.38
C LEU A 42 -9.41 6.86 -5.72
N LEU A 43 -8.67 6.14 -6.55
CA LEU A 43 -8.32 6.64 -7.87
C LEU A 43 -9.56 6.81 -8.74
N ASP A 44 -10.49 5.87 -8.64
CA ASP A 44 -11.71 5.94 -9.43
C ASP A 44 -12.58 7.10 -9.04
N THR A 45 -12.61 7.49 -7.79
CA THR A 45 -13.51 8.52 -7.30
C THR A 45 -12.84 9.88 -7.18
N SER A 46 -11.54 9.97 -7.42
CA SER A 46 -10.85 11.22 -7.23
C SER A 46 -10.81 12.02 -8.53
N ASP A 47 -11.20 13.29 -8.46
CA ASP A 47 -11.15 14.13 -9.61
C ASP A 47 -10.08 15.19 -9.48
N ASP A 48 -9.44 15.30 -8.34
CA ASP A 48 -8.49 16.34 -8.08
C ASP A 48 -7.11 15.89 -8.51
N ASP A 49 -6.41 16.70 -9.28
CA ASP A 49 -5.07 16.36 -9.76
C ASP A 49 -4.10 16.15 -8.62
N GLU A 50 -4.22 16.92 -7.54
CA GLU A 50 -3.33 16.75 -6.41
C GLU A 50 -3.53 15.40 -5.75
N ASP A 51 -4.78 14.97 -5.66
CA ASP A 51 -5.08 13.66 -5.10
C ASP A 51 -4.53 12.56 -5.99
N LEU A 52 -4.66 12.73 -7.30
CA LEU A 52 -4.15 11.73 -8.23
C LEU A 52 -2.63 11.59 -8.12
N VAL A 53 -1.92 12.69 -7.91
CA VAL A 53 -0.48 12.65 -7.73
C VAL A 53 -0.13 11.88 -6.46
N GLU A 54 -0.82 12.17 -5.36
CA GLU A 54 -0.55 11.48 -4.10
C GLU A 54 -0.86 9.99 -4.20
N LEU A 55 -1.99 9.67 -4.82
CA LEU A 55 -2.38 8.26 -4.96
C LEU A 55 -1.41 7.52 -5.87
N SER A 56 -0.87 8.18 -6.88
CA SER A 56 0.12 7.57 -7.74
C SER A 56 1.40 7.22 -6.98
N LYS A 57 1.79 8.05 -6.03
CA LYS A 57 2.95 7.77 -5.19
C LYS A 57 2.73 6.50 -4.39
N TYR A 58 1.51 6.31 -3.87
CA TYR A 58 1.19 5.09 -3.14
C TYR A 58 1.20 3.87 -4.05
N GLN A 59 0.77 4.02 -5.31
CA GLN A 59 0.82 2.92 -6.26
C GLN A 59 2.25 2.45 -6.47
N VAL A 60 3.17 3.39 -6.63
CA VAL A 60 4.58 3.05 -6.81
C VAL A 60 5.11 2.34 -5.56
N LEU A 61 4.75 2.87 -4.40
CA LEU A 61 5.20 2.28 -3.14
C LEU A 61 4.67 0.87 -2.98
N LEU A 62 3.39 0.64 -3.27
CA LEU A 62 2.80 -0.68 -3.15
C LEU A 62 3.46 -1.65 -4.12
N ASN A 63 3.80 -1.20 -5.31
CA ASN A 63 4.48 -2.04 -6.27
C ASN A 63 5.85 -2.47 -5.75
N GLN A 64 6.58 -1.55 -5.13
CA GLN A 64 7.87 -1.87 -4.54
C GLN A 64 7.72 -2.86 -3.39
N LEU A 65 6.69 -2.67 -2.57
CA LEU A 65 6.44 -3.58 -1.46
C LEU A 65 6.05 -4.97 -1.97
N TYR A 66 5.27 -5.01 -3.04
CA TYR A 66 4.90 -6.27 -3.66
C TYR A 66 6.13 -7.04 -4.10
N GLN A 67 7.09 -6.35 -4.71
CA GLN A 67 8.32 -7.00 -5.16
C GLN A 67 9.09 -7.57 -3.99
N LYS A 68 9.10 -6.87 -2.85
CA LYS A 68 9.77 -7.38 -1.66
C LYS A 68 9.07 -8.62 -1.12
N ILE A 69 7.74 -8.65 -1.19
CA ILE A 69 6.96 -9.80 -0.74
C ILE A 69 7.24 -11.00 -1.64
N VAL A 70 7.30 -10.77 -2.94
CA VAL A 70 7.61 -11.83 -3.89
C VAL A 70 8.99 -12.40 -3.61
N ALA A 71 9.95 -11.53 -3.31
CA ALA A 71 11.29 -11.98 -2.97
C ALA A 71 11.30 -12.83 -1.72
N LEU A 72 10.51 -12.47 -0.72
CA LEU A 72 10.42 -13.28 0.49
C LEU A 72 9.85 -14.67 0.19
N ASN A 73 8.81 -14.72 -0.64
CA ASN A 73 8.21 -15.99 -1.00
C ASN A 73 9.18 -16.83 -1.84
N GLY A 74 9.92 -16.18 -2.69
CA GLY A 74 10.82 -16.87 -3.58
C GLY A 74 12.07 -17.39 -2.91
N GLN A 75 12.25 -16.98 -1.66
CA GLN A 75 13.38 -17.40 -0.97
C GLN A 75 13.20 -18.67 -0.31
N ALA A 76 12.21 -19.34 -0.49
CA ALA A 76 11.85 -20.59 0.19
C ALA A 76 12.93 -21.62 0.12
#